data_841456d93f11e5df023c1ef08caf7b0b
#
_entry.id   841456d93f11e5df023c1ef08caf7b0b
#
_cell.length_a   1.000
_cell.length_b   1.000
_cell.length_c   1.000
_cell.angle_alpha   90.00
_cell.angle_beta   90.00
_cell.angle_gamma   90.00
#
_symmetry.space_group_name_H-M   'P 1'
#
loop_
_entity.id
_entity.type
_entity.pdbx_description
1 polymer ?
#
loop_
_entity_poly.entity_id
_entity_poly.type
_entity_poly.pdbx_seq_one_letter_code
_entity_poly.pdbx_strand_id
1 'polypeptide(L)' 'MIVLSWILMFASVLLGFYGFYVSDKGLIPQYAVWVNSIVVILLFVSAVMIQKREAEIEDGGAKDE' A
#
# COMPACT_ATOMS: atom_id res chain seq x y z
N MET A 1 0.90 -9.52 12.59
CA MET A 1 1.02 -8.28 11.90
C MET A 1 1.43 -8.41 10.47
N ILE A 2 2.15 -9.47 10.13
CA ILE A 2 2.49 -9.67 8.72
C ILE A 2 1.22 -9.82 7.89
N VAL A 3 0.19 -10.43 8.47
CA VAL A 3 -1.07 -10.58 7.76
C VAL A 3 -1.67 -9.21 7.44
N LEU A 4 -1.58 -8.29 8.38
CA LEU A 4 -2.10 -6.95 8.16
C LEU A 4 -1.34 -6.26 7.03
N SER A 5 -0.02 -6.45 7.00
CA SER A 5 0.80 -5.87 5.93
C SER A 5 0.39 -6.43 4.57
N TRP A 6 0.17 -7.73 4.50
CA TRP A 6 -0.25 -8.35 3.26
C TRP A 6 -1.62 -7.84 2.82
N ILE A 7 -2.54 -7.66 3.77
CA ILE A 7 -3.85 -7.13 3.46
C ILE A 7 -3.74 -5.72 2.91
N LEU A 8 -2.88 -4.90 3.51
CA LEU A 8 -2.69 -3.55 3.03
C LEU A 8 -2.10 -3.52 1.63
N MET A 9 -1.13 -4.37 1.36
CA MET A 9 -0.54 -4.42 0.03
C MET A 9 -1.57 -4.85 -1.00
N PHE A 10 -2.35 -5.87 -0.67
CA PHE A 10 -3.36 -6.36 -1.58
C PHE A 10 -4.40 -5.27 -1.84
N ALA A 11 -4.81 -4.57 -0.78
CA ALA A 11 -5.79 -3.50 -0.92
C ALA A 11 -5.25 -2.38 -1.80
N SER A 12 -3.98 -2.03 -1.65
CA SER A 12 -3.41 -0.95 -2.45
C SER A 12 -3.36 -1.34 -3.91
N VAL A 13 -3.03 -2.59 -4.20
CA VAL A 13 -2.97 -3.06 -5.58
C VAL A 13 -4.37 -3.04 -6.20
N LEU A 14 -5.36 -3.53 -5.45
CA LEU A 14 -6.73 -3.54 -5.94
C LEU A 14 -7.23 -2.12 -6.18
N LEU A 15 -6.93 -1.23 -5.26
CA LEU A 15 -7.37 0.15 -5.39
C LEU A 15 -6.71 0.80 -6.59
N GLY A 16 -5.43 0.50 -6.80
CA GLY A 16 -4.72 1.04 -7.95
C GLY A 16 -5.32 0.56 -9.26
N PHE A 17 -5.61 -0.73 -9.34
CA PHE A 17 -6.22 -1.26 -10.55
C PHE A 17 -7.61 -0.67 -10.78
N TYR A 18 -8.38 -0.56 -9.71
CA TYR A 18 -9.72 -0.01 -9.84
C TYR A 18 -9.65 1.44 -10.30
N GLY A 19 -8.76 2.23 -9.73
CA GLY A 19 -8.60 3.61 -10.13
C GLY A 19 -8.18 3.74 -11.58
N PHE A 20 -7.25 2.89 -12.00
CA PHE A 20 -6.79 2.92 -13.37
C PHE A 20 -7.93 2.55 -14.33
N TYR A 21 -8.70 1.53 -13.97
CA TYR A 21 -9.81 1.08 -14.80
C TYR A 21 -10.84 2.19 -14.97
N VAL A 22 -11.21 2.82 -13.85
CA VAL A 22 -12.22 3.87 -13.90
C VAL A 22 -11.70 5.08 -14.65
N SER A 23 -10.42 5.39 -14.49
CA SER A 23 -9.82 6.52 -15.19
C SER A 23 -9.80 6.27 -16.69
N ASP A 24 -9.51 5.04 -17.09
CA ASP A 24 -9.46 4.71 -18.49
C ASP A 24 -10.83 4.88 -19.14
N LYS A 25 -11.89 4.62 -18.39
CA LYS A 25 -13.21 4.78 -18.92
C LYS A 25 -13.72 6.21 -18.84
N GLY A 26 -12.97 7.07 -18.18
CA GLY A 26 -13.34 8.47 -18.07
C GLY A 26 -14.52 8.69 -17.15
N LEU A 27 -14.73 7.79 -16.21
CA LEU A 27 -15.88 7.91 -15.32
C LEU A 27 -15.66 8.88 -14.18
N ILE A 28 -14.39 9.21 -13.89
CA ILE A 28 -14.10 10.09 -12.78
C ILE A 28 -13.29 11.28 -13.27
N PRO A 29 -13.34 12.40 -12.57
CA PRO A 29 -12.57 13.58 -12.95
C PRO A 29 -11.08 13.35 -12.72
N GLN A 30 -10.28 14.18 -13.36
CA GLN A 30 -8.84 14.01 -13.30
C GLN A 30 -8.30 14.13 -11.89
N TYR A 31 -8.85 15.04 -11.10
CA TYR A 31 -8.34 15.23 -9.77
C TYR A 31 -8.61 13.99 -8.89
N ALA A 32 -9.67 13.25 -9.19
CA ALA A 32 -9.95 12.04 -8.44
C ALA A 32 -8.88 10.99 -8.72
N VAL A 33 -8.35 10.96 -9.92
CA VAL A 33 -7.24 10.05 -10.26
C VAL A 33 -6.03 10.39 -9.41
N TRP A 34 -5.75 11.66 -9.26
CA TRP A 34 -4.62 12.10 -8.45
C TRP A 34 -4.79 11.69 -7.00
N VAL A 35 -6.00 11.90 -6.45
CA VAL A 35 -6.28 11.53 -5.07
C VAL A 35 -6.12 10.03 -4.89
N ASN A 36 -6.65 9.26 -5.84
CA ASN A 36 -6.55 7.81 -5.76
C ASN A 36 -5.09 7.36 -5.78
N SER A 37 -4.28 7.99 -6.62
CA SER A 37 -2.86 7.65 -6.69
C SER A 37 -2.16 7.92 -5.37
N ILE A 38 -2.46 9.06 -4.77
CA ILE A 38 -1.84 9.42 -3.50
C ILE A 38 -2.22 8.40 -2.43
N VAL A 39 -3.49 8.01 -2.39
CA VAL A 39 -3.96 7.04 -1.41
C VAL A 39 -3.24 5.70 -1.60
N VAL A 40 -3.11 5.26 -2.85
CA VAL A 40 -2.44 4.01 -3.15
C VAL A 40 -0.99 4.06 -2.69
N ILE A 41 -0.31 5.15 -2.97
CA ILE A 41 1.08 5.30 -2.57
C ILE A 41 1.19 5.27 -1.05
N LEU A 42 0.29 5.96 -0.36
CA LEU A 42 0.32 5.98 1.10
C LEU A 42 0.10 4.59 1.67
N LEU A 43 -0.84 3.86 1.11
CA LEU A 43 -1.12 2.50 1.56
C LEU A 43 0.09 1.59 1.33
N PHE A 44 0.70 1.73 0.16
CA PHE A 44 1.86 0.90 -0.16
C PHE A 44 3.01 1.20 0.79
N VAL A 45 3.28 2.48 1.03
CA VAL A 45 4.36 2.87 1.91
C VAL A 45 4.09 2.36 3.33
N SER A 46 2.85 2.49 3.78
CA SER A 46 2.49 1.99 5.10
C SER A 46 2.73 0.49 5.21
N ALA A 47 2.33 -0.25 4.19
CA ALA A 47 2.52 -1.70 4.20
C ALA A 47 3.99 -2.07 4.26
N VAL A 48 4.80 -1.37 3.47
CA VAL A 48 6.24 -1.64 3.46
C VAL A 48 6.84 -1.32 4.81
N MET A 49 6.42 -0.22 5.42
CA MET A 49 6.94 0.15 6.72
C MET A 49 6.57 -0.87 7.79
N ILE A 50 5.35 -1.38 7.72
CA ILE A 50 4.92 -2.39 8.67
C ILE A 50 5.75 -3.65 8.50
N GLN A 51 5.97 -4.08 7.26
CA GLN A 51 6.78 -5.26 7.01
C GLN A 51 8.21 -5.08 7.51
N LYS A 52 8.76 -3.91 7.25
CA LYS A 52 10.12 -3.64 7.67
C LYS A 52 10.24 -3.66 9.18
N ARG A 53 9.25 -3.09 9.86
CA ARG A 53 9.27 -3.07 11.30
C ARG A 53 9.17 -4.47 11.87
N GLU A 54 8.31 -5.31 11.30
CA GLU A 54 8.18 -6.66 11.76
C GLU A 54 9.49 -7.43 11.57
N ALA A 55 10.11 -7.26 10.43
CA ALA A 55 11.37 -7.93 10.17
C ALA A 55 12.44 -7.46 11.14
N GLU A 56 12.42 -6.19 11.46
CA GLU A 56 13.38 -5.66 12.39
C GLU A 56 13.17 -6.22 13.77
N ILE A 57 11.96 -6.35 14.20
CA ILE A 57 11.67 -6.89 15.50
C ILE A 57 12.14 -8.32 15.61
N GLU A 58 11.86 -9.13 14.61
CA GLU A 58 12.25 -10.51 14.64
C GLU A 58 13.75 -10.70 14.50
N ASP A 59 14.33 -10.09 13.47
CA ASP A 59 15.73 -10.22 13.25
C ASP A 59 16.48 -9.31 14.16
N GLY A 60 15.95 -8.15 14.41
CA GLY A 60 16.59 -7.15 15.19
C GLY A 60 16.86 -7.61 16.58
N GLY A 61 15.96 -8.36 17.12
CA GLY A 61 16.17 -8.91 18.42
C GLY A 61 17.41 -9.74 18.43
N ALA A 62 17.62 -10.45 17.37
CA ALA A 62 18.77 -11.29 17.29
C ALA A 62 20.01 -10.50 17.01
N LYS A 63 19.96 -9.63 16.06
CA LYS A 63 21.12 -9.00 15.69
C LYS A 63 21.49 -7.83 16.53
N ASP A 64 20.54 -7.35 17.26
CA ASP A 64 20.82 -6.30 18.05
C ASP A 64 22.04 -6.47 18.82
N GLU A 65 22.27 -7.40 18.86
CA GLU A 65 23.40 -7.60 19.37
C GLU A 65 24.30 -6.98 19.06
#